data_d3b02f45ca6aad88c09694a467025a3e
#
_entry.id   d3b02f45ca6aad88c09694a467025a3e
#
_cell.length_a   1.000
_cell.length_b   1.000
_cell.length_c   1.000
_cell.angle_alpha   90.00
_cell.angle_beta   90.00
_cell.angle_gamma   90.00
#
_symmetry.space_group_name_H-M   'P 1'
#
loop_
_entity.id
_entity.type
_entity.pdbx_description
1 polymer ?
#
loop_
_entity_poly.entity_id
_entity_poly.type
_entity_poly.pdbx_seq_one_letter_code
_entity_poly.pdbx_strand_id
1 'polypeptide(L)'
;MIAVVMAGGKGSRMKIQDEKLLLKYVHPTILHVVFALQNSKCFTKIIAATSPNAPKTKEILQNAGIETYDTSGKGYVEDLNLILCSINDDIFVVSGDLPLLDDEIIKKIVNIHNPYNIWTSYLVTKDFLNSLRLKSNFSITFQNRDCYYTGISIVNAKEINTLDSVEEIYHILDDKRIAFNLNTIEDYRLLGAS
;
A
#
# COMPACT_ATOMS: atom_id res chain seq x y z
N MET A 1 4.74 -12.94 -9.86
CA MET A 1 4.21 -11.65 -9.30
C MET A 1 5.23 -11.09 -8.32
N ILE A 2 5.52 -9.82 -8.39
CA ILE A 2 6.43 -9.08 -7.51
C ILE A 2 5.59 -8.20 -6.57
N ALA A 3 5.97 -8.10 -5.29
CA ALA A 3 5.36 -7.13 -4.39
C ALA A 3 6.17 -5.82 -4.38
N VAL A 4 5.48 -4.69 -4.49
CA VAL A 4 6.06 -3.35 -4.39
C VAL A 4 5.43 -2.61 -3.22
N VAL A 5 6.24 -2.27 -2.22
CA VAL A 5 5.82 -1.48 -1.06
C VAL A 5 6.13 -0.01 -1.30
N MET A 6 5.09 0.83 -1.34
CA MET A 6 5.25 2.29 -1.50
C MET A 6 5.66 2.91 -0.16
N ALA A 7 6.93 3.27 -0.03
CA ALA A 7 7.58 3.69 1.21
C ALA A 7 8.26 5.08 1.15
N GLY A 8 8.05 5.84 0.07
CA GLY A 8 8.71 7.14 -0.18
C GLY A 8 7.95 8.38 0.29
N GLY A 9 6.85 8.23 1.04
CA GLY A 9 5.97 9.36 1.38
C GLY A 9 6.52 10.28 2.48
N LYS A 10 6.29 11.61 2.36
CA LYS A 10 6.72 12.64 3.33
C LYS A 10 6.09 12.54 4.72
N GLY A 11 4.95 11.85 4.87
CA GLY A 11 4.24 11.76 6.15
C GLY A 11 3.75 13.11 6.74
N SER A 12 3.66 14.17 5.95
CA SER A 12 3.44 15.56 6.39
C SER A 12 2.17 15.79 7.21
N ARG A 13 1.15 14.94 7.03
CA ARG A 13 -0.12 15.03 7.78
C ARG A 13 0.00 14.68 9.27
N MET A 14 0.98 13.89 9.65
CA MET A 14 1.15 13.47 11.05
C MET A 14 1.83 14.53 11.92
N LYS A 15 2.53 15.51 11.32
CA LYS A 15 3.26 16.58 12.05
C LYS A 15 4.19 16.03 13.14
N ILE A 16 4.81 14.87 12.91
CA ILE A 16 5.80 14.25 13.81
C ILE A 16 7.21 14.58 13.33
N GLN A 17 8.18 14.51 14.26
CA GLN A 17 9.59 14.76 13.94
C GLN A 17 10.26 13.63 13.19
N ASP A 18 9.68 12.42 13.25
CA ASP A 18 10.24 11.22 12.63
C ASP A 18 9.41 10.78 11.40
N GLU A 19 9.92 9.82 10.64
CA GLU A 19 9.24 9.29 9.49
C GLU A 19 8.05 8.44 9.90
N LYS A 20 6.88 8.68 9.28
CA LYS A 20 5.61 8.02 9.60
C LYS A 20 5.70 6.49 9.64
N LEU A 21 6.43 5.90 8.72
CA LEU A 21 6.54 4.45 8.56
C LEU A 21 7.41 3.78 9.63
N LEU A 22 8.13 4.59 10.44
CA LEU A 22 8.94 4.12 11.56
C LEU A 22 8.16 4.07 12.88
N LEU A 23 6.94 4.61 12.91
CA LEU A 23 6.08 4.48 14.08
C LEU A 23 5.85 3.01 14.40
N LYS A 24 6.00 2.66 15.68
CA LYS A 24 5.95 1.29 16.15
C LYS A 24 4.53 0.93 16.61
N TYR A 25 4.03 -0.18 16.11
CA TYR A 25 2.91 -0.91 16.70
C TYR A 25 3.47 -2.12 17.49
N VAL A 26 3.94 -3.16 16.83
CA VAL A 26 4.80 -4.21 17.42
C VAL A 26 6.23 -4.00 16.90
N HIS A 27 6.34 -3.75 15.63
CA HIS A 27 7.54 -3.35 14.89
C HIS A 27 7.31 -1.99 14.22
N PRO A 28 8.32 -1.33 13.64
CA PRO A 28 8.09 -0.25 12.68
C PRO A 28 7.06 -0.69 11.65
N THR A 29 6.07 0.18 11.37
CA THR A 29 4.94 -0.16 10.47
C THR A 29 5.40 -0.71 9.13
N ILE A 30 6.47 -0.14 8.57
CA ILE A 30 7.03 -0.62 7.30
C ILE A 30 7.52 -2.07 7.37
N LEU A 31 8.16 -2.48 8.47
CA LEU A 31 8.62 -3.85 8.64
C LEU A 31 7.45 -4.82 8.87
N HIS A 32 6.37 -4.36 9.52
CA HIS A 32 5.16 -5.16 9.65
C HIS A 32 4.58 -5.52 8.28
N VAL A 33 4.45 -4.52 7.38
CA VAL A 33 3.99 -4.73 6.00
C VAL A 33 4.91 -5.71 5.25
N VAL A 34 6.22 -5.52 5.36
CA VAL A 34 7.20 -6.41 4.71
C VAL A 34 7.10 -7.84 5.23
N PHE A 35 6.98 -8.05 6.53
CA PHE A 35 6.84 -9.38 7.12
C PHE A 35 5.54 -10.06 6.70
N ALA A 36 4.43 -9.32 6.62
CA ALA A 36 3.18 -9.85 6.09
C ALA A 36 3.32 -10.34 4.64
N LEU A 37 4.02 -9.58 3.79
CA LEU A 37 4.30 -9.97 2.41
C LEU A 37 5.18 -11.23 2.34
N GLN A 38 6.26 -11.29 3.13
CA GLN A 38 7.17 -12.45 3.19
C GLN A 38 6.45 -13.70 3.67
N ASN A 39 5.64 -13.58 4.73
CA ASN A 39 4.90 -14.69 5.32
C ASN A 39 3.79 -15.21 4.40
N SER A 40 3.23 -14.37 3.54
CA SER A 40 2.22 -14.78 2.56
C SER A 40 2.73 -15.78 1.56
N LYS A 41 4.03 -15.75 1.24
CA LYS A 41 4.69 -16.59 0.22
C LYS A 41 4.07 -16.47 -1.19
N CYS A 42 3.34 -15.38 -1.44
CA CYS A 42 2.69 -15.13 -2.73
C CYS A 42 3.64 -14.53 -3.79
N PHE A 43 4.80 -14.02 -3.37
CA PHE A 43 5.65 -13.18 -4.21
C PHE A 43 7.02 -13.81 -4.44
N THR A 44 7.50 -13.70 -5.68
CA THR A 44 8.85 -14.12 -6.06
C THR A 44 9.92 -13.14 -5.59
N LYS A 45 9.53 -11.86 -5.40
CA LYS A 45 10.39 -10.77 -4.98
C LYS A 45 9.58 -9.70 -4.25
N ILE A 46 10.20 -9.02 -3.29
CA ILE A 46 9.65 -7.86 -2.60
C ILE A 46 10.61 -6.70 -2.81
N ILE A 47 10.10 -5.58 -3.31
CA ILE A 47 10.85 -4.34 -3.55
C ILE A 47 10.16 -3.21 -2.79
N ALA A 48 10.92 -2.32 -2.17
CA ALA A 48 10.39 -1.13 -1.54
C ALA A 48 10.74 0.12 -2.37
N ALA A 49 9.71 0.84 -2.80
CA ALA A 49 9.86 2.15 -3.42
C ALA A 49 10.18 3.19 -2.35
N THR A 50 11.38 3.72 -2.38
CA THR A 50 11.87 4.70 -1.40
C THR A 50 12.18 6.02 -2.09
N SER A 51 12.22 7.11 -1.33
CA SER A 51 12.55 8.43 -1.86
C SER A 51 13.44 9.23 -0.90
N PRO A 52 14.01 10.36 -1.33
CA PRO A 52 14.74 11.26 -0.45
C PRO A 52 13.93 11.79 0.74
N ASN A 53 12.61 11.65 0.72
CA ASN A 53 11.73 12.10 1.81
C ASN A 53 11.72 11.13 3.02
N ALA A 54 12.24 9.92 2.87
CA ALA A 54 12.18 8.85 3.89
C ALA A 54 13.51 8.06 3.98
N PRO A 55 14.64 8.74 4.28
CA PRO A 55 15.97 8.12 4.27
C PRO A 55 16.14 7.05 5.37
N LYS A 56 15.58 7.27 6.57
CA LYS A 56 15.65 6.29 7.66
C LYS A 56 14.82 5.05 7.36
N THR A 57 13.66 5.22 6.73
CA THR A 57 12.83 4.10 6.25
C THR A 57 13.59 3.25 5.25
N LYS A 58 14.31 3.89 4.31
CA LYS A 58 15.19 3.19 3.35
C LYS A 58 16.27 2.40 4.07
N GLU A 59 16.97 3.00 5.02
CA GLU A 59 18.02 2.34 5.80
C GLU A 59 17.49 1.10 6.53
N ILE A 60 16.34 1.21 7.21
CA ILE A 60 15.73 0.08 7.93
C ILE A 60 15.35 -1.05 6.97
N LEU A 61 14.82 -0.73 5.79
CA LEU A 61 14.48 -1.72 4.77
C LEU A 61 15.72 -2.43 4.25
N GLN A 62 16.79 -1.70 3.95
CA GLN A 62 18.06 -2.27 3.51
C GLN A 62 18.69 -3.18 4.58
N ASN A 63 18.66 -2.76 5.85
CA ASN A 63 19.14 -3.57 6.97
C ASN A 63 18.31 -4.85 7.17
N ALA A 64 17.04 -4.84 6.77
CA ALA A 64 16.16 -6.01 6.75
C ALA A 64 16.35 -6.89 5.49
N GLY A 65 17.30 -6.56 4.61
CA GLY A 65 17.59 -7.30 3.39
C GLY A 65 16.56 -7.08 2.27
N ILE A 66 15.77 -6.01 2.33
CA ILE A 66 14.79 -5.66 1.30
C ILE A 66 15.44 -4.80 0.22
N GLU A 67 15.27 -5.22 -1.03
CA GLU A 67 15.70 -4.42 -2.17
C GLU A 67 14.92 -3.11 -2.23
N THR A 68 15.62 -2.00 -2.40
CA THR A 68 15.01 -0.67 -2.51
C THR A 68 15.14 -0.13 -3.93
N TYR A 69 14.06 0.50 -4.41
CA TYR A 69 14.01 1.23 -5.67
C TYR A 69 13.88 2.72 -5.37
N ASP A 70 14.82 3.52 -5.83
CA ASP A 70 14.82 4.96 -5.58
C ASP A 70 13.86 5.69 -6.53
N THR A 71 12.90 6.39 -5.96
CA THR A 71 11.95 7.22 -6.67
C THR A 71 12.23 8.71 -6.43
N SER A 72 11.55 9.58 -7.18
CA SER A 72 11.75 11.03 -7.08
C SER A 72 11.17 11.65 -5.79
N GLY A 73 10.20 10.99 -5.16
CA GLY A 73 9.46 11.51 -4.00
C GLY A 73 8.57 12.70 -4.30
N LYS A 74 8.23 12.93 -5.57
CA LYS A 74 7.36 14.02 -6.00
C LYS A 74 5.88 13.73 -5.78
N GLY A 75 5.50 12.48 -5.68
CA GLY A 75 4.14 12.06 -5.41
C GLY A 75 3.91 10.57 -5.66
N TYR A 76 2.83 10.03 -5.06
CA TYR A 76 2.50 8.61 -5.16
C TYR A 76 2.37 8.13 -6.61
N VAL A 77 1.65 8.88 -7.44
CA VAL A 77 1.39 8.51 -8.84
C VAL A 77 2.69 8.53 -9.65
N GLU A 78 3.51 9.58 -9.52
CA GLU A 78 4.79 9.68 -10.23
C GLU A 78 5.76 8.56 -9.82
N ASP A 79 5.86 8.30 -8.50
CA ASP A 79 6.73 7.27 -7.97
C ASP A 79 6.28 5.87 -8.40
N LEU A 80 4.97 5.61 -8.43
CA LEU A 80 4.40 4.35 -8.91
C LEU A 80 4.66 4.16 -10.40
N ASN A 81 4.47 5.21 -11.21
CA ASN A 81 4.70 5.17 -12.65
C ASN A 81 6.14 4.79 -12.99
N LEU A 82 7.11 5.36 -12.26
CA LEU A 82 8.53 5.00 -12.44
C LEU A 82 8.78 3.51 -12.24
N ILE A 83 8.11 2.92 -11.24
CA ILE A 83 8.25 1.49 -10.94
C ILE A 83 7.56 0.63 -11.99
N LEU A 84 6.33 0.97 -12.37
CA LEU A 84 5.58 0.22 -13.38
C LEU A 84 6.31 0.18 -14.72
N CYS A 85 6.98 1.28 -15.11
CA CYS A 85 7.81 1.32 -16.31
C CYS A 85 9.11 0.50 -16.22
N SER A 86 9.57 0.17 -15.00
CA SER A 86 10.84 -0.55 -14.76
C SER A 86 10.67 -2.05 -14.57
N ILE A 87 9.46 -2.51 -14.26
CA ILE A 87 9.16 -3.91 -13.95
C ILE A 87 8.22 -4.48 -15.02
N ASN A 88 8.65 -5.56 -15.65
CA ASN A 88 7.85 -6.28 -16.64
C ASN A 88 7.27 -7.58 -16.04
N ASP A 89 6.36 -7.44 -15.07
CA ASP A 89 5.71 -8.55 -14.37
C ASP A 89 4.34 -8.11 -13.81
N ASP A 90 3.57 -9.05 -13.25
CA ASP A 90 2.44 -8.72 -12.40
C ASP A 90 2.95 -8.16 -11.07
N ILE A 91 2.41 -7.03 -10.66
CA ILE A 91 2.85 -6.28 -9.50
C ILE A 91 1.72 -6.17 -8.47
N PHE A 92 1.97 -6.64 -7.26
CA PHE A 92 1.15 -6.33 -6.10
C PHE A 92 1.67 -5.04 -5.45
N VAL A 93 0.98 -3.94 -5.66
CA VAL A 93 1.31 -2.65 -5.06
C VAL A 93 0.64 -2.54 -3.70
N VAL A 94 1.39 -2.12 -2.69
CA VAL A 94 0.86 -1.92 -1.33
C VAL A 94 1.46 -0.68 -0.68
N SER A 95 0.63 0.08 0.04
CA SER A 95 1.10 1.20 0.86
C SER A 95 1.84 0.69 2.11
N GLY A 96 2.98 1.32 2.44
CA GLY A 96 3.80 0.94 3.60
C GLY A 96 3.18 1.29 4.96
N ASP A 97 2.01 1.92 4.99
CA ASP A 97 1.34 2.44 6.19
C ASP A 97 0.12 1.62 6.65
N LEU A 98 0.11 0.32 6.38
CA LEU A 98 -0.93 -0.63 6.76
C LEU A 98 -0.49 -1.49 7.97
N PRO A 99 -0.59 -1.00 9.21
CA PRO A 99 -0.05 -1.66 10.40
C PRO A 99 -0.77 -2.95 10.79
N LEU A 100 -1.97 -3.21 10.25
CA LEU A 100 -2.75 -4.42 10.52
C LEU A 100 -2.72 -5.44 9.38
N LEU A 101 -1.97 -5.17 8.32
CA LEU A 101 -1.84 -6.09 7.18
C LEU A 101 -1.24 -7.42 7.64
N ASP A 102 -1.83 -8.54 7.24
CA ASP A 102 -1.31 -9.86 7.51
C ASP A 102 -1.24 -10.75 6.25
N ASP A 103 -0.64 -11.90 6.37
CA ASP A 103 -0.45 -12.83 5.28
C ASP A 103 -1.76 -13.47 4.80
N GLU A 104 -2.76 -13.60 5.66
CA GLU A 104 -4.05 -14.19 5.29
C GLU A 104 -4.83 -13.28 4.34
N ILE A 105 -4.90 -11.97 4.65
CA ILE A 105 -5.59 -11.02 3.78
C ILE A 105 -4.85 -10.84 2.45
N ILE A 106 -3.51 -10.89 2.45
CA ILE A 106 -2.72 -10.87 1.22
C ILE A 106 -3.05 -12.09 0.34
N LYS A 107 -3.04 -13.30 0.91
CA LYS A 107 -3.44 -14.52 0.21
C LYS A 107 -4.85 -14.44 -0.35
N LYS A 108 -5.79 -13.91 0.44
CA LYS A 108 -7.17 -13.70 -0.01
C LYS A 108 -7.22 -12.78 -1.22
N ILE A 109 -6.53 -11.64 -1.18
CA ILE A 109 -6.48 -10.66 -2.27
C ILE A 109 -5.88 -11.29 -3.54
N VAL A 110 -4.76 -11.98 -3.41
CA VAL A 110 -4.10 -12.66 -4.55
C VAL A 110 -5.01 -13.75 -5.15
N ASN A 111 -5.73 -14.50 -4.31
CA ASN A 111 -6.61 -15.59 -4.76
C ASN A 111 -7.87 -15.10 -5.48
N ILE A 112 -8.40 -13.91 -5.15
CA ILE A 112 -9.58 -13.36 -5.82
C ILE A 112 -9.23 -12.53 -7.05
N HIS A 113 -7.94 -12.24 -7.27
CA HIS A 113 -7.49 -11.48 -8.42
C HIS A 113 -7.76 -12.22 -9.74
N ASN A 114 -8.32 -11.50 -10.71
CA ASN A 114 -8.46 -12.01 -12.07
C ASN A 114 -7.23 -11.60 -12.91
N PRO A 115 -6.41 -12.55 -13.38
CA PRO A 115 -5.17 -12.25 -14.11
C PRO A 115 -5.40 -11.59 -15.49
N TYR A 116 -6.64 -11.54 -15.97
CA TYR A 116 -6.98 -10.82 -17.20
C TYR A 116 -7.20 -9.32 -17.00
N ASN A 117 -7.29 -8.85 -15.75
CA ASN A 117 -7.42 -7.44 -15.45
C ASN A 117 -6.04 -6.78 -15.51
N ILE A 118 -5.94 -5.67 -16.23
CA ILE A 118 -4.68 -4.89 -16.31
C ILE A 118 -4.41 -4.20 -14.97
N TRP A 119 -5.46 -3.62 -14.37
CA TRP A 119 -5.35 -2.93 -13.08
C TRP A 119 -6.56 -3.26 -12.21
N THR A 120 -6.30 -3.78 -11.02
CA THR A 120 -7.34 -4.04 -10.02
C THR A 120 -7.00 -3.31 -8.74
N SER A 121 -7.86 -2.38 -8.29
CA SER A 121 -7.72 -1.69 -7.01
C SER A 121 -8.71 -2.19 -5.97
N TYR A 122 -8.25 -2.30 -4.73
CA TYR A 122 -9.07 -2.73 -3.60
C TYR A 122 -9.58 -1.53 -2.83
N LEU A 123 -10.89 -1.50 -2.64
CA LEU A 123 -11.62 -0.42 -1.98
C LEU A 123 -12.27 -0.91 -0.68
N VAL A 124 -12.51 0.03 0.23
CA VAL A 124 -13.38 -0.15 1.39
C VAL A 124 -14.52 0.84 1.34
N THR A 125 -15.70 0.47 1.86
CA THR A 125 -16.85 1.38 1.90
C THR A 125 -16.67 2.45 2.97
N LYS A 126 -17.29 3.61 2.74
CA LYS A 126 -17.36 4.71 3.70
C LYS A 126 -18.00 4.28 5.02
N ASP A 127 -19.06 3.49 4.93
CA ASP A 127 -19.77 3.00 6.12
C ASP A 127 -18.88 2.10 6.97
N PHE A 128 -18.08 1.25 6.33
CA PHE A 128 -17.10 0.42 7.02
C PHE A 128 -16.02 1.27 7.68
N LEU A 129 -15.43 2.25 6.99
CA LEU A 129 -14.44 3.16 7.60
C LEU A 129 -15.04 3.93 8.80
N ASN A 130 -16.28 4.43 8.66
CA ASN A 130 -16.97 5.12 9.75
C ASN A 130 -17.17 4.22 10.97
N SER A 131 -17.49 2.94 10.78
CA SER A 131 -17.62 1.95 11.85
C SER A 131 -16.32 1.75 12.63
N LEU A 132 -15.18 1.92 11.96
CA LEU A 132 -13.83 1.86 12.54
C LEU A 132 -13.34 3.22 13.07
N ARG A 133 -14.15 4.29 12.95
CA ARG A 133 -13.77 5.69 13.27
C ARG A 133 -12.56 6.20 12.48
N LEU A 134 -12.33 5.64 11.30
CA LEU A 134 -11.26 6.03 10.40
C LEU A 134 -11.75 7.07 9.37
N LYS A 135 -10.83 7.87 8.86
CA LYS A 135 -11.09 8.85 7.80
C LYS A 135 -10.10 8.67 6.67
N SER A 136 -10.57 8.84 5.44
CA SER A 136 -9.73 8.88 4.25
C SER A 136 -10.11 10.06 3.37
N ASN A 137 -9.15 10.53 2.56
CA ASN A 137 -9.33 11.72 1.71
C ASN A 137 -9.53 11.36 0.23
N PHE A 138 -9.25 10.14 -0.18
CA PHE A 138 -9.34 9.71 -1.58
C PHE A 138 -10.56 8.82 -1.75
N SER A 139 -11.67 9.43 -2.13
CA SER A 139 -12.95 8.74 -2.34
C SER A 139 -13.26 8.59 -3.82
N ILE A 140 -14.00 7.54 -4.13
CA ILE A 140 -14.61 7.27 -5.42
C ILE A 140 -16.01 6.75 -5.20
N THR A 141 -16.94 7.06 -6.10
CA THR A 141 -18.27 6.42 -6.10
C THR A 141 -18.22 5.18 -6.98
N PHE A 142 -18.41 4.01 -6.39
CA PHE A 142 -18.45 2.73 -7.09
C PHE A 142 -19.69 1.94 -6.65
N GLN A 143 -20.46 1.42 -7.62
CA GLN A 143 -21.72 0.69 -7.39
C GLN A 143 -22.70 1.46 -6.48
N ASN A 144 -22.83 2.76 -6.71
CA ASN A 144 -23.68 3.68 -5.92
C ASN A 144 -23.28 3.75 -4.42
N ARG A 145 -22.03 3.49 -4.09
CA ARG A 145 -21.47 3.61 -2.74
C ARG A 145 -20.25 4.53 -2.75
N ASP A 146 -20.11 5.34 -1.72
CA ASP A 146 -18.86 6.04 -1.47
C ASP A 146 -17.83 5.05 -0.96
N CYS A 147 -16.72 4.92 -1.67
CA CYS A 147 -15.64 4.01 -1.35
C CYS A 147 -14.31 4.76 -1.26
N TYR A 148 -13.34 4.15 -0.61
CA TYR A 148 -12.00 4.69 -0.43
C TYR A 148 -10.94 3.69 -0.83
N TYR A 149 -9.86 4.16 -1.44
CA TYR A 149 -8.70 3.35 -1.78
C TYR A 149 -7.98 2.87 -0.51
N THR A 150 -7.65 1.60 -0.48
CA THR A 150 -6.86 0.97 0.60
C THR A 150 -5.36 1.20 0.44
N GLY A 151 -4.92 1.62 -0.74
CA GLY A 151 -3.51 1.64 -1.11
C GLY A 151 -2.98 0.28 -1.55
N ILE A 152 -3.89 -0.67 -1.88
CA ILE A 152 -3.53 -1.97 -2.45
C ILE A 152 -4.11 -2.07 -3.85
N SER A 153 -3.26 -2.46 -4.81
CA SER A 153 -3.66 -2.77 -6.19
C SER A 153 -2.84 -3.94 -6.74
N ILE A 154 -3.40 -4.66 -7.71
CA ILE A 154 -2.64 -5.61 -8.53
C ILE A 154 -2.64 -5.08 -9.96
N VAL A 155 -1.46 -5.01 -10.55
CA VAL A 155 -1.23 -4.37 -11.84
C VAL A 155 -0.43 -5.31 -12.73
N ASN A 156 -0.94 -5.62 -13.92
CA ASN A 156 -0.19 -6.32 -14.96
C ASN A 156 0.64 -5.29 -15.75
N ALA A 157 1.86 -5.03 -15.29
CA ALA A 157 2.72 -4.04 -15.92
C ALA A 157 3.19 -4.42 -17.33
N LYS A 158 3.09 -5.69 -17.72
CA LYS A 158 3.40 -6.15 -19.08
C LYS A 158 2.44 -5.58 -20.13
N GLU A 159 1.19 -5.36 -19.73
CA GLU A 159 0.12 -4.89 -20.62
C GLU A 159 -0.04 -3.36 -20.58
N ILE A 160 0.73 -2.66 -19.73
CA ILE A 160 0.69 -1.20 -19.66
C ILE A 160 1.58 -0.61 -20.74
N ASN A 161 0.99 -0.20 -21.85
CA ASN A 161 1.69 0.54 -22.90
C ASN A 161 1.76 2.04 -22.65
N THR A 162 0.71 2.61 -22.07
CA THR A 162 0.63 4.01 -21.62
C THR A 162 -0.27 4.07 -20.38
N LEU A 163 0.11 4.89 -19.39
CA LEU A 163 -0.66 5.03 -18.15
C LEU A 163 -1.91 5.91 -18.29
N ASP A 164 -2.04 6.62 -19.41
CA ASP A 164 -3.14 7.58 -19.62
C ASP A 164 -4.50 6.94 -19.96
N SER A 165 -4.54 5.61 -20.21
CA SER A 165 -5.75 4.93 -20.67
C SER A 165 -5.94 3.52 -20.12
N VAL A 166 -5.42 3.24 -18.92
CA VAL A 166 -5.58 1.92 -18.28
C VAL A 166 -6.95 1.82 -17.63
N GLU A 167 -7.74 0.80 -18.01
CA GLU A 167 -8.99 0.48 -17.33
C GLU A 167 -8.70 -0.06 -15.93
N GLU A 168 -9.23 0.63 -14.93
CA GLU A 168 -9.12 0.25 -13.52
C GLU A 168 -10.39 -0.48 -13.07
N ILE A 169 -10.24 -1.71 -12.61
CA ILE A 169 -11.30 -2.54 -12.03
C ILE A 169 -11.25 -2.41 -10.51
N TYR A 170 -12.43 -2.34 -9.88
CA TYR A 170 -12.53 -2.17 -8.45
C TYR A 170 -13.12 -3.39 -7.75
N HIS A 171 -12.52 -3.76 -6.60
CA HIS A 171 -13.07 -4.73 -5.67
C HIS A 171 -13.32 -4.09 -4.31
N ILE A 172 -14.57 -4.13 -3.83
CA ILE A 172 -14.89 -3.74 -2.45
C ILE A 172 -14.55 -4.91 -1.53
N LEU A 173 -13.71 -4.64 -0.54
CA LEU A 173 -13.30 -5.60 0.47
C LEU A 173 -13.24 -4.92 1.84
N ASP A 174 -14.37 -4.92 2.55
CA ASP A 174 -14.51 -4.34 3.89
C ASP A 174 -13.80 -5.22 4.93
N ASP A 175 -12.49 -4.99 5.09
CA ASP A 175 -11.63 -5.67 6.05
C ASP A 175 -10.72 -4.65 6.76
N LYS A 176 -10.68 -4.69 8.09
CA LYS A 176 -9.92 -3.72 8.89
C LYS A 176 -8.41 -3.75 8.60
N ARG A 177 -7.88 -4.89 8.16
CA ARG A 177 -6.45 -5.09 7.88
C ARG A 177 -5.95 -4.25 6.70
N ILE A 178 -6.84 -3.94 5.76
CA ILE A 178 -6.54 -3.10 4.59
C ILE A 178 -7.20 -1.72 4.65
N ALA A 179 -8.18 -1.55 5.53
CA ALA A 179 -8.85 -0.26 5.76
C ALA A 179 -8.02 0.68 6.63
N PHE A 180 -7.17 0.12 7.51
CA PHE A 180 -6.45 0.88 8.51
C PHE A 180 -5.13 1.44 7.95
N ASN A 181 -5.22 2.61 7.28
CA ASN A 181 -4.04 3.37 6.87
C ASN A 181 -3.62 4.32 7.98
N LEU A 182 -2.37 4.26 8.39
CA LEU A 182 -1.81 5.14 9.41
C LEU A 182 -1.52 6.53 8.80
N ASN A 183 -2.47 7.46 8.85
CA ASN A 183 -2.37 8.77 8.22
C ASN A 183 -2.25 9.95 9.21
N THR A 184 -2.81 9.80 10.40
CA THR A 184 -2.87 10.83 11.43
C THR A 184 -2.39 10.31 12.78
N ILE A 185 -2.11 11.22 13.71
CA ILE A 185 -1.79 10.82 15.10
C ILE A 185 -2.98 10.18 15.80
N GLU A 186 -4.20 10.56 15.39
CA GLU A 186 -5.44 9.95 15.85
C GLU A 186 -5.53 8.48 15.45
N ASP A 187 -5.19 8.17 14.20
CA ASP A 187 -5.13 6.77 13.72
C ASP A 187 -4.13 5.96 14.55
N TYR A 188 -2.96 6.56 14.86
CA TYR A 188 -1.95 5.90 15.68
C TYR A 188 -2.43 5.62 17.09
N ARG A 189 -3.22 6.53 17.70
CA ARG A 189 -3.84 6.32 19.01
C ARG A 189 -4.90 5.22 18.98
N LEU A 190 -5.72 5.19 17.92
CA LEU A 190 -6.71 4.12 17.72
C LEU A 190 -6.06 2.74 17.57
N LEU A 191 -4.89 2.68 16.93
CA LEU A 191 -4.12 1.45 16.79
C LEU A 191 -3.64 0.89 18.13
N GLY A 192 -3.20 1.74 19.05
CA GLY A 192 -2.76 1.34 20.39
C GLY A 192 -3.89 0.93 21.35
N ALA A 193 -5.15 1.22 20.97
CA ALA A 193 -6.34 0.88 21.74
C ALA A 193 -7.03 -0.41 21.29
N SER A 194 -6.52 -1.10 20.25
CA SER A 194 -7.14 -2.29 19.66
C SER A 194 -6.47 -3.60 20.08
#